data_1689cb4fcce334e5d3b8fee5073627e3
#
_entry.id   1689cb4fcce334e5d3b8fee5073627e3
#
_cell.length_a   1.000
_cell.length_b   1.000
_cell.length_c   1.000
_cell.angle_alpha   90.00
_cell.angle_beta   90.00
_cell.angle_gamma   90.00
#
_symmetry.space_group_name_H-M   'P 1'
#
loop_
_entity.id
_entity.type
_entity.pdbx_description
1 polymer ?
#
loop_
_entity_poly.entity_id
_entity_poly.type
_entity_poly.pdbx_seq_one_letter_code
_entity_poly.pdbx_strand_id
1 'polypeptide(L)'
;MTTKIKATNIWKKFNNLEVLKGIDLEVNEGEVVAVIGPSGGGKSTLLRCLNKLETIDKGSITIDGEELCRETPDGTEYVKNNDVRRIACKMGMVFQQFNLFPHMTVLENLIEAPVNVQKRDKAEVIKEAEVLLAKVGLSEKRDVYPRKLSGGQQQRVAIARA
;
A
#
# COMPACT_ATOMS: atom_id res chain seq x y z
N MET A 1 -7.98 20.50 -8.40
CA MET A 1 -7.05 19.48 -7.83
C MET A 1 -7.61 18.13 -8.17
N THR A 2 -6.77 17.17 -8.53
CA THR A 2 -7.22 15.82 -8.90
C THR A 2 -7.24 14.94 -7.66
N THR A 3 -8.42 14.42 -7.29
CA THR A 3 -8.55 13.50 -6.15
C THR A 3 -7.94 12.14 -6.50
N LYS A 4 -6.98 11.69 -5.70
CA LYS A 4 -6.30 10.40 -5.87
C LYS A 4 -6.93 9.28 -5.06
N ILE A 5 -7.37 9.57 -3.84
CA ILE A 5 -8.07 8.62 -2.98
C ILE A 5 -9.31 9.31 -2.45
N LYS A 6 -10.46 8.66 -2.59
CA LYS A 6 -11.70 9.06 -1.94
C LYS A 6 -12.33 7.86 -1.27
N ALA A 7 -12.49 7.94 0.04
CA ALA A 7 -13.18 6.96 0.86
C ALA A 7 -14.35 7.65 1.54
N THR A 8 -15.54 7.09 1.44
CA THR A 8 -16.76 7.69 1.96
C THR A 8 -17.50 6.70 2.82
N ASN A 9 -17.86 7.14 4.04
CA ASN A 9 -18.67 6.38 4.99
C ASN A 9 -18.08 4.98 5.29
N ILE A 10 -16.78 4.89 5.55
CA ILE A 10 -16.11 3.60 5.73
C ILE A 10 -16.40 3.00 7.09
N TRP A 11 -17.00 1.83 7.10
CA TRP A 11 -17.26 1.03 8.29
C TRP A 11 -16.50 -0.29 8.24
N LYS A 12 -15.94 -0.67 9.38
CA LYS A 12 -15.28 -1.96 9.55
C LYS A 12 -15.43 -2.47 10.96
N LYS A 13 -15.88 -3.71 11.09
CA LYS A 13 -15.92 -4.45 12.36
C LYS A 13 -15.12 -5.74 12.25
N PHE A 14 -14.58 -6.19 13.37
CA PHE A 14 -14.01 -7.51 13.54
C PHE A 14 -14.80 -8.21 14.65
N ASN A 15 -15.50 -9.27 14.30
CA ASN A 15 -16.49 -9.90 15.18
C ASN A 15 -17.50 -8.86 15.71
N ASN A 16 -17.48 -8.58 17.02
CA ASN A 16 -18.39 -7.61 17.65
C ASN A 16 -17.72 -6.24 17.89
N LEU A 17 -16.47 -6.05 17.51
CA LEU A 17 -15.75 -4.79 17.70
C LEU A 17 -15.81 -3.93 16.44
N GLU A 18 -16.51 -2.80 16.51
CA GLU A 18 -16.50 -1.77 15.46
C GLU A 18 -15.21 -0.95 15.55
N VAL A 19 -14.38 -1.05 14.52
CA VAL A 19 -13.05 -0.41 14.45
C VAL A 19 -13.09 0.88 13.63
N LEU A 20 -13.80 0.87 12.50
CA LEU A 20 -14.06 2.08 11.70
C LEU A 20 -15.55 2.36 11.74
N LYS A 21 -15.92 3.62 11.93
CA LYS A 21 -17.30 4.06 12.17
C LYS A 21 -17.63 5.29 11.32
N GLY A 22 -17.93 5.08 10.04
CA GLY A 22 -18.31 6.15 9.13
C GLY A 22 -17.15 7.11 8.85
N ILE A 23 -15.98 6.59 8.47
CA ILE A 23 -14.78 7.41 8.19
C ILE A 23 -14.84 7.92 6.76
N ASP A 24 -14.68 9.24 6.61
CA ASP A 24 -14.47 9.90 5.33
C ASP A 24 -13.00 10.33 5.20
N LEU A 25 -12.41 10.12 4.02
CA LEU A 25 -11.06 10.54 3.70
C LEU A 25 -10.99 10.92 2.22
N GLU A 26 -10.40 12.08 1.96
CA GLU A 26 -10.07 12.50 0.61
C GLU A 26 -8.60 12.92 0.56
N VAL A 27 -7.86 12.43 -0.44
CA VAL A 27 -6.45 12.78 -0.67
C VAL A 27 -6.30 13.22 -2.11
N ASN A 28 -5.76 14.42 -2.31
CA ASN A 28 -5.53 15.00 -3.60
C ASN A 28 -4.09 14.75 -4.09
N GLU A 29 -3.87 14.94 -5.37
CA GLU A 29 -2.54 14.82 -5.98
C GLU A 29 -1.53 15.78 -5.31
N GLY A 30 -0.38 15.24 -4.92
CA GLY A 30 0.67 15.98 -4.22
C GLY A 30 0.38 16.27 -2.75
N GLU A 31 -0.77 15.87 -2.23
CA GLU A 31 -1.14 16.07 -0.81
C GLU A 31 -0.50 15.02 0.09
N VAL A 32 -0.11 15.44 1.28
CA VAL A 32 0.34 14.56 2.37
C VAL A 32 -0.66 14.63 3.51
N VAL A 33 -1.30 13.51 3.82
CA VAL A 33 -2.27 13.39 4.91
C VAL A 33 -1.69 12.56 6.05
N ALA A 34 -1.70 13.12 7.27
CA ALA A 34 -1.30 12.42 8.47
C ALA A 34 -2.52 11.95 9.27
N VAL A 35 -2.62 10.63 9.49
CA VAL A 35 -3.67 10.03 10.33
C VAL A 35 -3.12 9.81 11.73
N ILE A 36 -3.60 10.58 12.70
CA ILE A 36 -3.18 10.53 14.11
C ILE A 36 -4.30 10.01 15.01
N GLY A 37 -3.91 9.41 16.13
CA GLY A 37 -4.83 8.87 17.12
C GLY A 37 -4.16 7.79 17.99
N PRO A 38 -4.84 7.29 19.04
CA PRO A 38 -4.31 6.29 19.97
C PRO A 38 -4.01 4.96 19.27
N SER A 39 -3.20 4.12 19.94
CA SER A 39 -3.01 2.72 19.51
C SER A 39 -4.36 2.00 19.57
N GLY A 40 -4.64 1.15 18.58
CA GLY A 40 -5.94 0.48 18.45
C GLY A 40 -7.05 1.35 17.82
N GLY A 41 -6.82 2.63 17.53
CA GLY A 41 -7.83 3.54 16.94
C GLY A 41 -8.16 3.31 15.45
N GLY A 42 -7.81 2.16 14.87
CA GLY A 42 -8.21 1.80 13.50
C GLY A 42 -7.34 2.37 12.37
N LYS A 43 -6.29 3.17 12.66
CA LYS A 43 -5.44 3.80 11.63
C LYS A 43 -4.87 2.80 10.61
N SER A 44 -4.25 1.73 11.10
CA SER A 44 -3.71 0.68 10.22
C SER A 44 -4.80 -0.12 9.51
N THR A 45 -5.97 -0.27 10.13
CA THR A 45 -7.14 -0.90 9.51
C THR A 45 -7.64 -0.07 8.34
N LEU A 46 -7.74 1.25 8.50
CA LEU A 46 -8.12 2.15 7.41
C LEU A 46 -7.16 2.02 6.22
N LEU A 47 -5.85 2.11 6.45
CA LEU A 47 -4.84 1.96 5.38
C LEU A 47 -4.93 0.60 4.70
N ARG A 48 -5.17 -0.48 5.45
CA ARG A 48 -5.37 -1.82 4.87
C ARG A 48 -6.65 -1.92 4.04
N CYS A 49 -7.72 -1.26 4.46
CA CYS A 49 -8.96 -1.21 3.70
C CYS A 49 -8.78 -0.46 2.37
N LEU A 50 -8.09 0.67 2.39
CA LEU A 50 -7.78 1.44 1.17
C LEU A 50 -6.97 0.60 0.16
N ASN A 51 -6.01 -0.19 0.65
CA ASN A 51 -5.13 -1.02 -0.18
C ASN A 51 -5.68 -2.44 -0.45
N LYS A 52 -6.97 -2.68 -0.12
CA LYS A 52 -7.63 -3.99 -0.30
C LYS A 52 -6.92 -5.16 0.38
N LEU A 53 -6.10 -4.89 1.39
CA LEU A 53 -5.56 -5.91 2.30
C LEU A 53 -6.58 -6.32 3.37
N GLU A 54 -7.66 -5.53 3.51
CA GLU A 54 -8.82 -5.78 4.33
C GLU A 54 -10.08 -5.33 3.58
N THR A 55 -11.22 -5.95 3.83
CA THR A 55 -12.50 -5.54 3.25
C THR A 55 -13.22 -4.57 4.17
N ILE A 56 -13.95 -3.60 3.62
CA ILE A 56 -14.89 -2.78 4.38
C ILE A 56 -16.25 -3.46 4.45
N ASP A 57 -17.02 -3.16 5.49
CA ASP A 57 -18.38 -3.69 5.67
C ASP A 57 -19.42 -2.75 5.04
N LYS A 58 -19.15 -1.43 5.07
CA LYS A 58 -19.98 -0.38 4.47
C LYS A 58 -19.13 0.76 3.93
N GLY A 59 -19.65 1.47 2.94
CA GLY A 59 -19.04 2.64 2.33
C GLY A 59 -18.55 2.42 0.92
N SER A 60 -17.84 3.39 0.38
CA SER A 60 -17.28 3.36 -0.97
C SER A 60 -15.83 3.84 -1.00
N ILE A 61 -15.03 3.29 -1.91
CA ILE A 61 -13.63 3.66 -2.12
C ILE A 61 -13.40 3.86 -3.61
N THR A 62 -12.83 5.00 -3.96
CA THR A 62 -12.37 5.34 -5.31
C THR A 62 -10.88 5.67 -5.27
N ILE A 63 -10.10 5.13 -6.20
CA ILE A 63 -8.66 5.31 -6.29
C ILE A 63 -8.33 5.78 -7.70
N ASP A 64 -7.70 6.95 -7.80
CA ASP A 64 -7.31 7.57 -9.08
C ASP A 64 -8.49 7.65 -10.07
N GLY A 65 -9.67 8.04 -9.57
CA GLY A 65 -10.89 8.15 -10.36
C GLY A 65 -11.61 6.81 -10.65
N GLU A 66 -11.05 5.67 -10.26
CA GLU A 66 -11.65 4.35 -10.46
C GLU A 66 -12.30 3.82 -9.19
N GLU A 67 -13.54 3.37 -9.30
CA GLU A 67 -14.28 2.78 -8.19
C GLU A 67 -13.68 1.40 -7.84
N LEU A 68 -13.20 1.25 -6.61
CA LEU A 68 -12.75 -0.03 -6.05
C LEU A 68 -13.93 -0.81 -5.46
N CYS A 69 -14.80 -0.09 -4.75
CA CYS A 69 -16.05 -0.62 -4.21
C CYS A 69 -17.06 0.50 -3.98
N ARG A 70 -18.32 0.12 -3.93
CA ARG A 70 -19.44 1.03 -3.67
C ARG A 70 -20.37 0.49 -2.58
N GLU A 71 -21.01 1.40 -1.89
CA GLU A 71 -22.06 1.06 -0.92
C GLU A 71 -23.33 0.63 -1.65
N THR A 72 -23.96 -0.44 -1.17
CA THR A 72 -25.25 -0.95 -1.63
C THR A 72 -26.19 -1.16 -0.44
N PRO A 73 -27.51 -1.33 -0.63
CA PRO A 73 -28.43 -1.62 0.46
C PRO A 73 -28.03 -2.86 1.29
N ASP A 74 -27.37 -3.84 0.67
CA ASP A 74 -26.96 -5.10 1.28
C ASP A 74 -25.52 -5.07 1.85
N GLY A 75 -24.83 -3.93 1.80
CA GLY A 75 -23.46 -3.77 2.27
C GLY A 75 -22.53 -3.11 1.24
N THR A 76 -21.32 -3.64 1.08
CA THR A 76 -20.34 -3.11 0.12
C THR A 76 -20.09 -4.11 -1.01
N GLU A 77 -20.24 -3.66 -2.24
CA GLU A 77 -19.92 -4.41 -3.45
C GLU A 77 -18.57 -3.97 -4.02
N TYR A 78 -17.65 -4.91 -4.18
CA TYR A 78 -16.36 -4.68 -4.85
C TYR A 78 -16.47 -4.95 -6.35
N VAL A 79 -15.70 -4.23 -7.15
CA VAL A 79 -15.56 -4.54 -8.58
C VAL A 79 -14.99 -5.94 -8.79
N LYS A 80 -14.97 -6.44 -10.02
CA LYS A 80 -14.45 -7.78 -10.35
C LYS A 80 -12.99 -7.94 -9.90
N ASN A 81 -12.61 -9.15 -9.50
CA ASN A 81 -11.29 -9.44 -8.92
C ASN A 81 -10.10 -8.96 -9.78
N ASN A 82 -10.20 -8.98 -11.10
CA ASN A 82 -9.14 -8.49 -11.98
C ASN A 82 -9.00 -6.96 -11.88
N ASP A 83 -10.11 -6.23 -11.79
CA ASP A 83 -10.11 -4.78 -11.61
C ASP A 83 -9.66 -4.40 -10.21
N VAL A 84 -10.09 -5.15 -9.18
CA VAL A 84 -9.58 -4.96 -7.80
C VAL A 84 -8.07 -4.99 -7.77
N ARG A 85 -7.43 -6.00 -8.40
CA ARG A 85 -5.97 -6.11 -8.43
C ARG A 85 -5.33 -4.94 -9.17
N ARG A 86 -5.87 -4.57 -10.32
CA ARG A 86 -5.37 -3.47 -11.15
C ARG A 86 -5.44 -2.14 -10.39
N ILE A 87 -6.56 -1.87 -9.72
CA ILE A 87 -6.77 -0.63 -8.96
C ILE A 87 -5.88 -0.61 -7.70
N ALA A 88 -5.84 -1.71 -6.94
CA ALA A 88 -5.01 -1.79 -5.74
C ALA A 88 -3.50 -1.66 -6.03
N CYS A 89 -3.03 -2.14 -7.18
CA CYS A 89 -1.63 -1.99 -7.60
C CYS A 89 -1.21 -0.54 -7.90
N LYS A 90 -2.16 0.42 -7.93
CA LYS A 90 -1.83 1.85 -8.05
C LYS A 90 -1.31 2.46 -6.74
N MET A 91 -1.43 1.74 -5.64
CA MET A 91 -0.99 2.18 -4.31
C MET A 91 0.09 1.26 -3.77
N GLY A 92 1.21 1.83 -3.34
CA GLY A 92 2.20 1.14 -2.53
C GLY A 92 1.83 1.18 -1.04
N MET A 93 2.30 0.21 -0.26
CA MET A 93 2.14 0.20 1.20
C MET A 93 3.45 -0.14 1.90
N VAL A 94 3.84 0.70 2.85
CA VAL A 94 4.95 0.43 3.76
C VAL A 94 4.39 -0.04 5.10
N PHE A 95 4.75 -1.25 5.50
CA PHE A 95 4.32 -1.84 6.77
C PHE A 95 5.18 -1.33 7.94
N GLN A 96 4.62 -1.33 9.15
CA GLN A 96 5.34 -0.93 10.36
C GLN A 96 6.59 -1.79 10.63
N GLN A 97 6.55 -3.08 10.30
CA GLN A 97 7.67 -4.02 10.42
C GLN A 97 8.48 -4.15 9.13
N PHE A 98 8.28 -3.23 8.16
CA PHE A 98 8.92 -3.19 6.85
C PHE A 98 8.63 -4.40 5.95
N ASN A 99 8.45 -5.60 6.50
CA ASN A 99 8.12 -6.86 5.83
C ASN A 99 8.98 -7.13 4.58
N LEU A 100 10.29 -6.90 4.72
CA LEU A 100 11.24 -7.30 3.68
C LEU A 100 11.38 -8.82 3.65
N PHE A 101 11.52 -9.38 2.46
CA PHE A 101 11.80 -10.81 2.29
C PHE A 101 13.21 -11.14 2.81
N PRO A 102 13.37 -11.87 3.91
CA PRO A 102 14.67 -12.04 4.57
C PRO A 102 15.66 -12.91 3.79
N HIS A 103 15.14 -13.73 2.88
CA HIS A 103 15.89 -14.63 2.01
C HIS A 103 16.29 -14.00 0.66
N MET A 104 15.89 -12.76 0.41
CA MET A 104 16.18 -11.97 -0.77
C MET A 104 17.12 -10.81 -0.43
N THR A 105 18.01 -10.46 -1.35
CA THR A 105 18.81 -9.23 -1.26
C THR A 105 17.93 -7.99 -1.34
N VAL A 106 18.53 -6.82 -1.11
CA VAL A 106 17.83 -5.52 -1.26
C VAL A 106 17.30 -5.36 -2.69
N LEU A 107 18.14 -5.63 -3.71
CA LEU A 107 17.69 -5.55 -5.10
C LEU A 107 16.56 -6.52 -5.40
N GLU A 108 16.68 -7.77 -4.99
CA GLU A 108 15.63 -8.79 -5.19
C GLU A 108 14.32 -8.39 -4.53
N ASN A 109 14.35 -7.77 -3.35
CA ASN A 109 13.14 -7.23 -2.70
C ASN A 109 12.44 -6.15 -3.54
N LEU A 110 13.18 -5.30 -4.26
CA LEU A 110 12.61 -4.24 -5.09
C LEU A 110 12.03 -4.79 -6.40
N ILE A 111 12.71 -5.76 -7.02
CA ILE A 111 12.34 -6.22 -8.36
C ILE A 111 11.31 -7.36 -8.36
N GLU A 112 11.09 -8.02 -7.22
CA GLU A 112 10.23 -9.22 -7.14
C GLU A 112 8.83 -8.98 -7.70
N ALA A 113 8.11 -7.97 -7.22
CA ALA A 113 6.76 -7.70 -7.66
C ALA A 113 6.70 -7.18 -9.11
N PRO A 114 7.49 -6.19 -9.52
CA PRO A 114 7.49 -5.73 -10.91
C PRO A 114 7.79 -6.82 -11.93
N VAL A 115 8.74 -7.70 -11.66
CA VAL A 115 9.13 -8.77 -12.60
C VAL A 115 8.15 -9.94 -12.54
N ASN A 116 7.86 -10.46 -11.34
CA ASN A 116 7.13 -11.73 -11.21
C ASN A 116 5.62 -11.56 -11.19
N VAL A 117 5.11 -10.43 -10.70
CA VAL A 117 3.66 -10.15 -10.65
C VAL A 117 3.20 -9.30 -11.83
N GLN A 118 3.91 -8.19 -12.09
CA GLN A 118 3.55 -7.27 -13.18
C GLN A 118 4.10 -7.70 -14.55
N LYS A 119 4.96 -8.72 -14.60
CA LYS A 119 5.56 -9.28 -15.84
C LYS A 119 6.34 -8.26 -16.67
N ARG A 120 6.95 -7.28 -16.00
CA ARG A 120 7.81 -6.27 -16.63
C ARG A 120 9.18 -6.84 -17.00
N ASP A 121 9.84 -6.20 -17.94
CA ASP A 121 11.21 -6.59 -18.33
C ASP A 121 12.19 -6.45 -17.15
N LYS A 122 12.93 -7.52 -16.89
CA LYS A 122 13.83 -7.58 -15.72
C LYS A 122 14.97 -6.57 -15.80
N ALA A 123 15.53 -6.32 -17.00
CA ALA A 123 16.65 -5.42 -17.17
C ALA A 123 16.23 -3.96 -16.95
N GLU A 124 15.04 -3.58 -17.38
CA GLU A 124 14.45 -2.26 -17.11
C GLU A 124 14.15 -2.06 -15.63
N VAL A 125 13.53 -3.06 -15.00
CA VAL A 125 13.18 -3.00 -13.57
C VAL A 125 14.44 -2.90 -12.70
N ILE A 126 15.53 -3.59 -13.04
CA ILE A 126 16.80 -3.47 -12.31
C ILE A 126 17.32 -2.03 -12.39
N LYS A 127 17.32 -1.40 -13.56
CA LYS A 127 17.76 -0.01 -13.70
C LYS A 127 16.93 0.95 -12.86
N GLU A 128 15.60 0.79 -12.85
CA GLU A 128 14.70 1.59 -12.01
C GLU A 128 14.99 1.37 -10.52
N ALA A 129 15.18 0.12 -10.10
CA ALA A 129 15.50 -0.22 -8.71
C ALA A 129 16.83 0.41 -8.27
N GLU A 130 17.85 0.43 -9.13
CA GLU A 130 19.13 1.09 -8.84
C GLU A 130 18.98 2.60 -8.68
N VAL A 131 18.15 3.25 -9.50
CA VAL A 131 17.81 4.66 -9.35
C VAL A 131 17.08 4.92 -8.02
N LEU A 132 16.13 4.06 -7.64
CA LEU A 132 15.44 4.18 -6.36
C LEU A 132 16.38 4.00 -5.18
N LEU A 133 17.31 3.02 -5.25
CA LEU A 133 18.32 2.82 -4.22
C LEU A 133 19.26 4.03 -4.07
N ALA A 134 19.62 4.67 -5.18
CA ALA A 134 20.40 5.90 -5.14
C ALA A 134 19.63 7.04 -4.45
N LYS A 135 18.35 7.22 -4.77
CA LYS A 135 17.49 8.24 -4.13
C LYS A 135 17.37 8.07 -2.62
N VAL A 136 17.37 6.83 -2.12
CA VAL A 136 17.29 6.55 -0.67
C VAL A 136 18.67 6.39 -0.02
N GLY A 137 19.78 6.60 -0.75
CA GLY A 137 21.14 6.54 -0.26
C GLY A 137 21.61 5.13 0.12
N LEU A 138 21.22 4.11 -0.67
CA LEU A 138 21.51 2.70 -0.39
C LEU A 138 22.10 1.95 -1.60
N SER A 139 22.69 2.63 -2.57
CA SER A 139 23.26 2.01 -3.78
C SER A 139 24.23 0.87 -3.47
N GLU A 140 25.13 1.05 -2.49
CA GLU A 140 26.12 0.06 -2.04
C GLU A 140 25.51 -1.10 -1.23
N LYS A 141 24.23 -1.04 -0.90
CA LYS A 141 23.53 -2.11 -0.17
C LYS A 141 22.73 -3.03 -1.10
N ARG A 142 22.84 -2.85 -2.42
CA ARG A 142 22.11 -3.55 -3.47
C ARG A 142 22.06 -5.08 -3.26
N ASP A 143 23.22 -5.69 -2.98
CA ASP A 143 23.38 -7.14 -2.87
C ASP A 143 23.45 -7.63 -1.40
N VAL A 144 23.03 -6.77 -0.46
CA VAL A 144 23.01 -7.07 0.98
C VAL A 144 21.65 -7.63 1.38
N TYR A 145 21.63 -8.60 2.29
CA TYR A 145 20.38 -9.14 2.85
C TYR A 145 19.82 -8.24 3.97
N PRO A 146 18.50 -8.19 4.16
CA PRO A 146 17.84 -7.33 5.16
C PRO A 146 18.41 -7.45 6.58
N ARG A 147 18.83 -8.65 7.01
CA ARG A 147 19.42 -8.89 8.34
C ARG A 147 20.70 -8.12 8.62
N LYS A 148 21.39 -7.65 7.58
CA LYS A 148 22.62 -6.86 7.68
C LYS A 148 22.37 -5.36 7.63
N LEU A 149 21.13 -4.93 7.56
CA LEU A 149 20.72 -3.54 7.51
C LEU A 149 20.25 -3.06 8.88
N SER A 150 20.54 -1.78 9.19
CA SER A 150 19.90 -1.12 10.34
C SER A 150 18.40 -0.93 10.09
N GLY A 151 17.62 -0.71 11.17
CA GLY A 151 16.16 -0.50 11.05
C GLY A 151 15.83 0.67 10.10
N GLY A 152 16.55 1.78 10.17
CA GLY A 152 16.37 2.91 9.26
C GLY A 152 16.73 2.58 7.80
N GLN A 153 17.72 1.71 7.56
CA GLN A 153 18.02 1.22 6.22
C GLN A 153 16.93 0.29 5.70
N GLN A 154 16.44 -0.62 6.53
CA GLN A 154 15.30 -1.49 6.17
C GLN A 154 14.05 -0.69 5.82
N GLN A 155 13.77 0.37 6.59
CA GLN A 155 12.66 1.30 6.31
C GLN A 155 12.81 1.95 4.93
N ARG A 156 14.00 2.47 4.61
CA ARG A 156 14.25 3.09 3.30
C ARG A 156 14.14 2.09 2.15
N VAL A 157 14.59 0.83 2.34
CA VAL A 157 14.37 -0.24 1.35
C VAL A 157 12.87 -0.52 1.18
N ALA A 158 12.10 -0.58 2.26
CA ALA A 158 10.66 -0.80 2.20
C ALA A 158 9.92 0.35 1.48
N ILE A 159 10.38 1.60 1.67
CA ILE A 159 9.87 2.76 0.93
C ILE A 159 10.21 2.66 -0.55
N ALA A 160 11.43 2.29 -0.89
CA ALA A 160 11.86 2.14 -2.28
C ALA A 160 11.13 0.99 -3.01
N ARG A 161 10.68 -0.04 -2.26
CA ARG A 161 9.93 -1.18 -2.80
C ARG A 161 8.45 -0.86 -3.04
N ALA A 162 7.83 0.04 -2.25
CA ALA A 162 6.42 0.43 -2.34
C ALA A 162 6.16 1.33 -3.55
#